data_d15bee95fec891cd80481244375a0c6d
#
_entry.id   d15bee95fec891cd80481244375a0c6d
#
_cell.length_a   1.000
_cell.length_b   1.000
_cell.length_c   1.000
_cell.angle_alpha   90.00
_cell.angle_beta   90.00
_cell.angle_gamma   90.00
#
_symmetry.space_group_name_H-M   'P 1'
#
loop_
_entity.id
_entity.type
_entity.pdbx_description
1 polymer ?
#
loop_
_entity_poly.entity_id
_entity_poly.type
_entity_poly.pdbx_seq_one_letter_code
_entity_poly.pdbx_strand_id
1 'polypeptide(L)'
;MHLSMWTYAWDIQDLGYDATLYDLGDRAGLNCISLATSYHAGRFLQPRSPHRKTYFPEDGTVYFQPTPARWDAVPIRPQIADVVRTGGDVLAELIRRRDHGALSVSCWTVCLHNTRLGMLHPDVVTRNAFDDPNYYSLCPSHPSARVYATTLVEDITRTYQPDLVELESPSFMGFAHGYHHEKDGVGLMPEDEFLLSLCFCPACLTRSKSAGVDGTAARRTVRNWIAETCERATPAPRVANFPAGGLKTFQPYPELYDYLMWRFEPVTSLVAEIRERANPTTKIVFIDFKSSWLDGCDPAALGKVTDGAILCAYTMTPDEVSELVAAGRKTLGRDKFLAAGFRVFYPEVRSPEDLKAQASAAISAGADGINFYNYGLIPAARLDWVKAAVDAVHSIVE
;
A
#
# COMPACT_ATOMS: atom_id res chain seq x y z
N MET A 1 2.24 -1.55 22.73
CA MET A 1 2.49 -2.34 21.50
C MET A 1 1.24 -2.31 20.63
N HIS A 2 1.35 -2.10 19.33
CA HIS A 2 0.26 -2.10 18.37
C HIS A 2 0.11 -3.49 17.75
N LEU A 3 -1.05 -4.12 17.88
CA LEU A 3 -1.33 -5.46 17.37
C LEU A 3 -2.64 -5.41 16.59
N SER A 4 -2.55 -5.46 15.26
CA SER A 4 -3.70 -5.24 14.38
C SER A 4 -3.84 -6.33 13.32
N MET A 5 -4.99 -6.34 12.66
CA MET A 5 -5.26 -7.19 11.50
C MET A 5 -5.99 -6.41 10.43
N TRP A 6 -5.49 -6.46 9.20
CA TRP A 6 -6.16 -5.93 8.02
C TRP A 6 -7.47 -6.67 7.76
N THR A 7 -8.53 -5.90 7.59
CA THR A 7 -9.90 -6.39 7.49
C THR A 7 -10.65 -5.61 6.42
N TYR A 8 -11.46 -6.28 5.64
CA TYR A 8 -12.31 -5.61 4.65
C TYR A 8 -13.71 -5.34 5.22
N ALA A 9 -14.35 -4.29 4.72
CA ALA A 9 -15.70 -3.92 5.14
C ALA A 9 -16.73 -5.04 4.92
N TRP A 10 -16.61 -5.77 3.81
CA TRP A 10 -17.49 -6.92 3.51
C TRP A 10 -17.29 -8.12 4.43
N ASP A 11 -16.10 -8.30 5.02
CA ASP A 11 -15.87 -9.34 6.01
C ASP A 11 -16.70 -9.09 7.27
N ILE A 12 -16.71 -7.82 7.71
CA ILE A 12 -17.45 -7.38 8.89
C ILE A 12 -18.95 -7.49 8.66
N GLN A 13 -19.43 -7.11 7.48
CA GLN A 13 -20.86 -7.23 7.16
C GLN A 13 -21.31 -8.68 7.05
N ASP A 14 -20.50 -9.57 6.47
CA ASP A 14 -20.81 -10.98 6.33
C ASP A 14 -20.83 -11.71 7.68
N LEU A 15 -19.90 -11.39 8.58
CA LEU A 15 -19.73 -12.08 9.87
C LEU A 15 -20.43 -11.38 11.04
N GLY A 16 -20.71 -10.09 10.91
CA GLY A 16 -21.24 -9.22 11.96
C GLY A 16 -20.16 -8.57 12.83
N TYR A 17 -20.47 -7.37 13.32
CA TYR A 17 -19.53 -6.57 14.12
C TYR A 17 -19.12 -7.27 15.41
N ASP A 18 -20.06 -7.82 16.16
CA ASP A 18 -19.79 -8.44 17.47
C ASP A 18 -18.90 -9.68 17.31
N ALA A 19 -19.19 -10.53 16.33
CA ALA A 19 -18.36 -11.69 16.03
C ALA A 19 -16.96 -11.30 15.56
N THR A 20 -16.84 -10.27 14.73
CA THR A 20 -15.54 -9.77 14.26
C THR A 20 -14.70 -9.21 15.41
N LEU A 21 -15.29 -8.39 16.28
CA LEU A 21 -14.58 -7.81 17.42
C LEU A 21 -14.18 -8.87 18.44
N TYR A 22 -15.05 -9.86 18.70
CA TYR A 22 -14.71 -11.02 19.53
C TYR A 22 -13.54 -11.84 18.94
N ASP A 23 -13.58 -12.14 17.64
CA ASP A 23 -12.53 -12.89 16.98
C ASP A 23 -11.18 -12.19 17.03
N LEU A 24 -11.17 -10.88 16.79
CA LEU A 24 -9.93 -10.09 16.77
C LEU A 24 -9.42 -9.79 18.19
N GLY A 25 -10.30 -9.33 19.08
CA GLY A 25 -9.94 -8.94 20.44
C GLY A 25 -9.77 -10.14 21.37
N ASP A 26 -10.86 -10.83 21.65
CA ASP A 26 -10.86 -11.88 22.69
C ASP A 26 -10.12 -13.13 22.24
N ARG A 27 -10.40 -13.61 21.01
CA ARG A 27 -9.82 -14.86 20.51
C ARG A 27 -8.39 -14.68 20.03
N ALA A 28 -8.10 -13.68 19.19
CA ALA A 28 -6.76 -13.47 18.63
C ALA A 28 -5.86 -12.60 19.52
N GLY A 29 -6.41 -11.90 20.50
CA GLY A 29 -5.66 -11.05 21.44
C GLY A 29 -5.14 -9.74 20.83
N LEU A 30 -5.76 -9.27 19.75
CA LEU A 30 -5.39 -8.02 19.09
C LEU A 30 -6.01 -6.82 19.84
N ASN A 31 -5.41 -5.65 19.66
CA ASN A 31 -5.93 -4.40 20.25
C ASN A 31 -6.34 -3.36 19.21
N CYS A 32 -6.24 -3.69 17.93
CA CYS A 32 -6.63 -2.80 16.84
C CYS A 32 -7.21 -3.59 15.66
N ILE A 33 -8.23 -3.03 15.01
CA ILE A 33 -8.74 -3.46 13.71
C ILE A 33 -8.28 -2.46 12.65
N SER A 34 -7.65 -2.95 11.57
CA SER A 34 -7.24 -2.12 10.44
C SER A 34 -8.23 -2.32 9.28
N LEU A 35 -9.12 -1.34 9.08
CA LEU A 35 -10.16 -1.40 8.06
C LEU A 35 -9.65 -0.88 6.72
N ALA A 36 -9.85 -1.64 5.65
CA ALA A 36 -9.69 -1.12 4.29
C ALA A 36 -10.76 -0.04 4.02
N THR A 37 -10.34 1.21 3.91
CA THR A 37 -11.22 2.36 3.66
C THR A 37 -11.34 2.72 2.19
N SER A 38 -10.40 2.27 1.36
CA SER A 38 -10.46 2.29 -0.11
C SER A 38 -9.74 1.06 -0.64
N TYR A 39 -10.25 0.48 -1.73
CA TYR A 39 -9.63 -0.71 -2.30
C TYR A 39 -9.87 -0.84 -3.81
N HIS A 40 -8.99 -1.61 -4.45
CA HIS A 40 -9.08 -1.98 -5.87
C HIS A 40 -9.84 -3.31 -6.06
N ALA A 41 -10.08 -3.71 -7.31
CA ALA A 41 -10.70 -4.99 -7.64
C ALA A 41 -9.78 -6.19 -7.32
N GLY A 42 -10.39 -7.35 -7.25
CA GLY A 42 -9.70 -8.61 -7.08
C GLY A 42 -10.68 -9.79 -7.00
N ARG A 43 -10.13 -10.99 -6.99
CA ARG A 43 -10.89 -12.20 -6.68
C ARG A 43 -10.47 -12.71 -5.31
N PHE A 44 -11.40 -12.72 -4.37
CA PHE A 44 -11.15 -13.09 -2.97
C PHE A 44 -11.82 -14.42 -2.64
N LEU A 45 -11.07 -15.34 -2.02
CA LEU A 45 -11.63 -16.51 -1.36
C LEU A 45 -12.00 -16.11 0.07
N GLN A 46 -13.26 -16.30 0.45
CA GLN A 46 -13.78 -15.95 1.78
C GLN A 46 -14.21 -17.21 2.52
N PRO A 47 -13.29 -17.95 3.16
CA PRO A 47 -13.60 -19.26 3.76
C PRO A 47 -14.64 -19.17 4.87
N ARG A 48 -14.73 -18.02 5.54
CA ARG A 48 -15.58 -17.81 6.73
C ARG A 48 -16.94 -17.20 6.42
N SER A 49 -17.11 -16.55 5.26
CA SER A 49 -18.39 -15.94 4.91
C SER A 49 -19.51 -17.00 4.87
N PRO A 50 -20.65 -16.78 5.55
CA PRO A 50 -21.81 -17.66 5.48
C PRO A 50 -22.57 -17.51 4.16
N HIS A 51 -22.34 -16.43 3.40
CA HIS A 51 -23.13 -16.07 2.23
C HIS A 51 -22.48 -16.51 0.92
N ARG A 52 -21.12 -16.55 0.85
CA ARG A 52 -20.34 -16.83 -0.38
C ARG A 52 -18.96 -17.38 -0.05
N LYS A 53 -18.33 -18.01 -1.05
CA LYS A 53 -16.92 -18.45 -0.93
C LYS A 53 -16.02 -17.68 -1.90
N THR A 54 -16.57 -17.03 -2.91
CA THR A 54 -15.82 -16.18 -3.85
C THR A 54 -16.48 -14.81 -3.90
N TYR A 55 -15.67 -13.78 -3.79
CA TYR A 55 -16.11 -12.39 -3.85
C TYR A 55 -15.26 -11.57 -4.82
N PHE A 56 -15.93 -10.72 -5.58
CA PHE A 56 -15.32 -9.75 -6.48
C PHE A 56 -15.80 -8.37 -6.03
N PRO A 57 -15.03 -7.64 -5.21
CA PRO A 57 -15.39 -6.28 -4.82
C PRO A 57 -15.41 -5.37 -6.03
N GLU A 58 -16.21 -4.32 -5.96
CA GLU A 58 -16.21 -3.25 -6.95
C GLU A 58 -14.82 -2.59 -7.00
N ASP A 59 -14.33 -2.36 -8.21
CA ASP A 59 -13.04 -1.72 -8.41
C ASP A 59 -13.05 -0.26 -7.95
N GLY A 60 -11.99 0.15 -7.29
CA GLY A 60 -11.68 1.54 -6.99
C GLY A 60 -12.74 2.26 -6.16
N THR A 61 -13.29 1.59 -5.15
CA THR A 61 -14.33 2.15 -4.28
C THR A 61 -13.82 2.49 -2.88
N VAL A 62 -14.57 3.35 -2.18
CA VAL A 62 -14.36 3.67 -0.76
C VAL A 62 -15.41 2.98 0.12
N TYR A 63 -14.98 2.60 1.31
CA TYR A 63 -15.76 1.81 2.27
C TYR A 63 -16.19 2.62 3.49
N PHE A 64 -16.42 3.90 3.28
CA PHE A 64 -16.98 4.85 4.23
C PHE A 64 -17.88 5.83 3.50
N GLN A 65 -18.64 6.66 4.21
CA GLN A 65 -19.49 7.68 3.60
C GLN A 65 -18.71 9.01 3.47
N PRO A 66 -18.28 9.43 2.27
CA PRO A 66 -17.59 10.69 2.06
C PRO A 66 -18.44 11.90 2.48
N THR A 67 -17.81 12.90 3.10
CA THR A 67 -18.45 14.16 3.49
C THR A 67 -18.66 15.06 2.27
N PRO A 68 -19.89 15.27 1.74
CA PRO A 68 -20.10 15.91 0.45
C PRO A 68 -19.38 17.25 0.27
N ALA A 69 -19.44 18.12 1.28
CA ALA A 69 -18.83 19.44 1.22
C ALA A 69 -17.31 19.44 1.01
N ARG A 70 -16.59 18.35 1.39
CA ARG A 70 -15.13 18.23 1.16
C ARG A 70 -14.80 17.93 -0.29
N TRP A 71 -15.75 17.33 -1.01
CA TRP A 71 -15.56 16.84 -2.36
C TRP A 71 -16.13 17.78 -3.45
N ASP A 72 -16.82 18.88 -3.08
CA ASP A 72 -17.50 19.75 -4.03
C ASP A 72 -16.55 20.37 -5.07
N ALA A 73 -15.35 20.76 -4.66
CA ALA A 73 -14.34 21.37 -5.53
C ALA A 73 -13.28 20.36 -6.04
N VAL A 74 -13.40 19.06 -5.72
CA VAL A 74 -12.43 18.03 -6.10
C VAL A 74 -12.79 17.47 -7.49
N PRO A 75 -11.87 17.51 -8.48
CA PRO A 75 -12.18 17.06 -9.85
C PRO A 75 -12.48 15.56 -9.92
N ILE A 76 -11.82 14.75 -9.10
CA ILE A 76 -12.02 13.30 -9.02
C ILE A 76 -12.78 12.99 -7.74
N ARG A 77 -13.93 12.33 -7.86
CA ARG A 77 -14.76 11.96 -6.71
C ARG A 77 -14.64 10.48 -6.40
N PRO A 78 -14.60 10.08 -5.11
CA PRO A 78 -14.59 8.68 -4.75
C PRO A 78 -15.89 8.00 -5.16
N GLN A 79 -15.79 6.73 -5.51
CA GLN A 79 -16.93 5.87 -5.78
C GLN A 79 -17.27 5.09 -4.50
N ILE A 80 -18.49 5.22 -4.00
CA ILE A 80 -18.90 4.55 -2.76
C ILE A 80 -19.27 3.10 -3.10
N ALA A 81 -18.72 2.13 -2.35
CA ALA A 81 -19.02 0.72 -2.53
C ALA A 81 -20.49 0.40 -2.19
N ASP A 82 -21.08 -0.59 -2.91
CA ASP A 82 -22.44 -1.07 -2.64
C ASP A 82 -22.65 -1.50 -1.19
N VAL A 83 -21.63 -2.12 -0.63
CA VAL A 83 -21.63 -2.57 0.76
C VAL A 83 -21.88 -1.41 1.76
N VAL A 84 -21.41 -0.21 1.44
CA VAL A 84 -21.69 1.01 2.24
C VAL A 84 -23.08 1.58 1.90
N ARG A 85 -23.44 1.60 0.62
CA ARG A 85 -24.76 2.13 0.20
C ARG A 85 -25.92 1.34 0.76
N THR A 86 -25.79 0.01 0.87
CA THR A 86 -26.85 -0.89 1.30
C THR A 86 -26.75 -1.34 2.74
N GLY A 87 -25.53 -1.48 3.26
CA GLY A 87 -25.26 -2.03 4.61
C GLY A 87 -24.85 -0.97 5.65
N GLY A 88 -24.70 0.30 5.24
CA GLY A 88 -24.32 1.39 6.13
C GLY A 88 -22.80 1.62 6.20
N ASP A 89 -22.43 2.70 6.87
CA ASP A 89 -21.04 3.13 7.02
C ASP A 89 -20.30 2.28 8.06
N VAL A 90 -19.50 1.33 7.57
CA VAL A 90 -18.74 0.41 8.42
C VAL A 90 -17.70 1.14 9.27
N LEU A 91 -17.05 2.16 8.72
CA LEU A 91 -16.06 2.93 9.47
C LEU A 91 -16.71 3.70 10.62
N ALA A 92 -17.83 4.37 10.36
CA ALA A 92 -18.56 5.10 11.39
C ALA A 92 -18.98 4.18 12.56
N GLU A 93 -19.48 2.98 12.25
CA GLU A 93 -19.89 2.03 13.29
C GLU A 93 -18.70 1.49 14.09
N LEU A 94 -17.56 1.21 13.46
CA LEU A 94 -16.35 0.80 14.18
C LEU A 94 -15.83 1.90 15.10
N ILE A 95 -15.81 3.16 14.64
CA ILE A 95 -15.43 4.31 15.47
C ILE A 95 -16.35 4.47 16.66
N ARG A 96 -17.67 4.37 16.44
CA ARG A 96 -18.64 4.42 17.54
C ARG A 96 -18.38 3.30 18.58
N ARG A 97 -18.06 2.10 18.15
CA ARG A 97 -17.74 0.97 19.04
C ARG A 97 -16.42 1.18 19.78
N ARG A 98 -15.39 1.70 19.10
CA ARG A 98 -14.13 2.10 19.74
C ARG A 98 -14.36 3.07 20.89
N ASP A 99 -15.19 4.09 20.67
CA ASP A 99 -15.50 5.12 21.67
C ASP A 99 -16.28 4.57 22.88
N HIS A 100 -16.83 3.36 22.76
CA HIS A 100 -17.48 2.59 23.84
C HIS A 100 -16.58 1.46 24.40
N GLY A 101 -15.27 1.53 24.16
CA GLY A 101 -14.28 0.62 24.76
C GLY A 101 -13.96 -0.65 23.96
N ALA A 102 -14.34 -0.70 22.68
CA ALA A 102 -13.89 -1.76 21.77
C ALA A 102 -12.43 -1.53 21.28
N LEU A 103 -12.00 -2.32 20.30
CA LEU A 103 -10.66 -2.21 19.72
C LEU A 103 -10.40 -0.82 19.11
N SER A 104 -9.14 -0.37 19.16
CA SER A 104 -8.66 0.76 18.36
C SER A 104 -8.96 0.55 16.87
N VAL A 105 -9.07 1.64 16.12
CA VAL A 105 -9.36 1.58 14.68
C VAL A 105 -8.26 2.27 13.89
N SER A 106 -7.61 1.53 13.01
CA SER A 106 -6.78 2.08 11.95
C SER A 106 -7.46 1.98 10.58
N CYS A 107 -7.06 2.84 9.65
CA CYS A 107 -7.62 2.91 8.32
C CYS A 107 -6.55 2.57 7.28
N TRP A 108 -6.64 1.39 6.71
CA TRP A 108 -5.85 0.97 5.57
C TRP A 108 -6.41 1.63 4.31
N THR A 109 -5.64 2.54 3.73
CA THR A 109 -6.10 3.43 2.66
C THR A 109 -5.24 3.28 1.42
N VAL A 110 -5.79 2.67 0.36
CA VAL A 110 -5.17 2.62 -0.97
C VAL A 110 -5.37 3.97 -1.64
N CYS A 111 -4.26 4.66 -1.94
CA CYS A 111 -4.29 6.07 -2.37
C CYS A 111 -4.47 6.22 -3.89
N LEU A 112 -3.52 5.72 -4.69
CA LEU A 112 -3.45 6.00 -6.13
C LEU A 112 -3.66 4.76 -7.02
N HIS A 113 -3.77 3.57 -6.44
CA HIS A 113 -4.11 2.35 -7.16
C HIS A 113 -5.63 2.28 -7.35
N ASN A 114 -6.11 2.65 -8.54
CA ASN A 114 -7.54 2.73 -8.80
C ASN A 114 -7.85 2.68 -10.31
N THR A 115 -8.14 1.50 -10.83
CA THR A 115 -8.43 1.28 -12.25
C THR A 115 -9.70 2.02 -12.70
N ARG A 116 -10.74 1.99 -11.86
CA ARG A 116 -12.01 2.64 -12.19
C ARG A 116 -11.85 4.15 -12.38
N LEU A 117 -11.18 4.82 -11.44
CA LEU A 117 -10.93 6.25 -11.55
C LEU A 117 -9.96 6.57 -12.70
N GLY A 118 -8.97 5.72 -12.95
CA GLY A 118 -8.07 5.88 -14.07
C GLY A 118 -8.79 5.76 -15.42
N MET A 119 -9.77 4.86 -15.56
CA MET A 119 -10.58 4.75 -16.76
C MET A 119 -11.56 5.92 -16.94
N LEU A 120 -12.09 6.45 -15.84
CA LEU A 120 -12.98 7.64 -15.87
C LEU A 120 -12.21 8.94 -16.14
N HIS A 121 -10.93 8.99 -15.76
CA HIS A 121 -10.06 10.17 -15.86
C HIS A 121 -8.71 9.79 -16.49
N PRO A 122 -8.66 9.41 -17.78
CA PRO A 122 -7.46 8.90 -18.44
C PRO A 122 -6.32 9.93 -18.61
N ASP A 123 -6.58 11.18 -18.35
CA ASP A 123 -5.60 12.28 -18.32
C ASP A 123 -4.79 12.33 -17.04
N VAL A 124 -5.28 11.71 -15.94
CA VAL A 124 -4.61 11.76 -14.62
C VAL A 124 -3.76 10.52 -14.30
N VAL A 125 -3.75 9.50 -15.18
CA VAL A 125 -3.00 8.27 -14.96
C VAL A 125 -1.53 8.42 -15.35
N THR A 126 -0.70 7.48 -14.87
CA THR A 126 0.68 7.37 -15.33
C THR A 126 0.72 6.99 -16.81
N ARG A 127 1.75 7.48 -17.53
CA ARG A 127 1.95 7.19 -18.96
C ARG A 127 3.40 6.78 -19.20
N ASN A 128 3.58 5.66 -19.87
CA ASN A 128 4.91 5.15 -20.18
C ASN A 128 5.66 6.01 -21.22
N ALA A 129 6.85 5.57 -21.64
CA ALA A 129 7.66 6.30 -22.62
C ALA A 129 7.01 6.43 -24.01
N PHE A 130 6.04 5.56 -24.35
CA PHE A 130 5.29 5.57 -25.60
C PHE A 130 3.99 6.39 -25.52
N ASP A 131 3.68 6.94 -24.36
CA ASP A 131 2.45 7.66 -24.03
C ASP A 131 1.23 6.75 -23.79
N ASP A 132 1.46 5.44 -23.60
CA ASP A 132 0.39 4.52 -23.27
C ASP A 132 -0.05 4.75 -21.81
N PRO A 133 -1.36 4.85 -21.54
CA PRO A 133 -1.88 5.08 -20.21
C PRO A 133 -1.84 3.79 -19.38
N ASN A 134 -1.43 3.91 -18.14
CA ASN A 134 -1.56 2.85 -17.14
C ASN A 134 -2.79 3.14 -16.26
N TYR A 135 -3.93 2.58 -16.63
CA TYR A 135 -5.22 2.93 -16.03
C TYR A 135 -5.34 2.59 -14.53
N TYR A 136 -4.58 1.64 -14.01
CA TYR A 136 -4.65 1.29 -12.58
C TYR A 136 -3.79 2.19 -11.68
N SER A 137 -3.04 3.13 -12.24
CA SER A 137 -2.10 3.99 -11.51
C SER A 137 -2.39 5.46 -11.75
N LEU A 138 -3.02 6.15 -10.80
CA LEU A 138 -3.12 7.61 -10.81
C LEU A 138 -1.71 8.21 -10.56
N CYS A 139 -1.37 9.28 -11.28
CA CYS A 139 -0.03 9.83 -11.23
C CYS A 139 0.19 10.74 -10.00
N PRO A 140 1.19 10.45 -9.12
CA PRO A 140 1.49 11.28 -7.95
C PRO A 140 1.98 12.70 -8.28
N SER A 141 2.35 12.96 -9.55
CA SER A 141 2.71 14.30 -10.02
C SER A 141 1.49 15.10 -10.51
N HIS A 142 0.37 14.43 -10.83
CA HIS A 142 -0.78 15.10 -11.44
C HIS A 142 -1.60 15.86 -10.39
N PRO A 143 -1.90 17.17 -10.59
CA PRO A 143 -2.59 17.99 -9.59
C PRO A 143 -3.92 17.38 -9.11
N SER A 144 -4.76 16.88 -10.01
CA SER A 144 -6.06 16.30 -9.65
C SER A 144 -5.93 15.00 -8.86
N ALA A 145 -4.93 14.13 -9.17
CA ALA A 145 -4.67 12.92 -8.41
C ALA A 145 -4.17 13.25 -6.99
N ARG A 146 -3.33 14.30 -6.85
CA ARG A 146 -2.86 14.80 -5.54
C ARG A 146 -4.02 15.33 -4.70
N VAL A 147 -4.87 16.17 -5.29
CA VAL A 147 -6.06 16.70 -4.58
C VAL A 147 -6.99 15.56 -4.16
N TYR A 148 -7.20 14.55 -5.01
CA TYR A 148 -7.97 13.35 -4.66
C TYR A 148 -7.38 12.63 -3.44
N ALA A 149 -6.10 12.26 -3.48
CA ALA A 149 -5.45 11.49 -2.41
C ALA A 149 -5.39 12.28 -1.08
N THR A 150 -5.09 13.58 -1.15
CA THR A 150 -5.07 14.44 0.05
C THR A 150 -6.47 14.60 0.65
N THR A 151 -7.50 14.79 -0.17
CA THR A 151 -8.88 14.93 0.30
C THR A 151 -9.41 13.61 0.86
N LEU A 152 -9.03 12.47 0.28
CA LEU A 152 -9.39 11.14 0.78
C LEU A 152 -8.95 10.96 2.24
N VAL A 153 -7.69 11.22 2.53
CA VAL A 153 -7.15 11.06 3.89
C VAL A 153 -7.63 12.18 4.82
N GLU A 154 -7.79 13.41 4.33
CA GLU A 154 -8.38 14.50 5.11
C GLU A 154 -9.81 14.17 5.56
N ASP A 155 -10.64 13.62 4.67
CA ASP A 155 -12.02 13.26 4.99
C ASP A 155 -12.07 12.15 6.04
N ILE A 156 -11.29 11.07 5.84
CA ILE A 156 -11.18 9.99 6.83
C ILE A 156 -10.75 10.53 8.19
N THR A 157 -9.67 11.30 8.24
CA THR A 157 -9.06 11.69 9.51
C THR A 157 -9.85 12.77 10.24
N ARG A 158 -10.48 13.70 9.54
CA ARG A 158 -11.24 14.80 10.17
C ARG A 158 -12.67 14.43 10.48
N THR A 159 -13.28 13.50 9.76
CA THR A 159 -14.66 13.07 9.97
C THR A 159 -14.73 11.94 11.00
N TYR A 160 -13.87 10.93 10.88
CA TYR A 160 -13.93 9.70 11.69
C TYR A 160 -12.90 9.67 12.82
N GLN A 161 -11.82 10.41 12.71
CA GLN A 161 -10.76 10.50 13.71
C GLN A 161 -10.23 9.10 14.13
N PRO A 162 -9.81 8.26 13.20
CA PRO A 162 -9.18 6.99 13.54
C PRO A 162 -7.84 7.21 14.26
N ASP A 163 -7.36 6.18 14.94
CA ASP A 163 -6.10 6.26 15.67
C ASP A 163 -4.89 6.37 14.74
N LEU A 164 -4.99 5.73 13.55
CA LEU A 164 -3.92 5.63 12.58
C LEU A 164 -4.48 5.50 11.16
N VAL A 165 -3.81 6.08 10.16
CA VAL A 165 -4.04 5.82 8.73
C VAL A 165 -2.78 5.23 8.11
N GLU A 166 -2.95 4.12 7.42
CA GLU A 166 -1.92 3.34 6.73
C GLU A 166 -2.02 3.63 5.23
N LEU A 167 -1.08 4.41 4.70
CA LEU A 167 -1.06 4.79 3.30
C LEU A 167 -0.48 3.66 2.45
N GLU A 168 -1.30 3.04 1.62
CA GLU A 168 -0.88 2.11 0.59
C GLU A 168 -0.86 2.80 -0.78
N SER A 169 0.20 2.56 -1.54
CA SER A 169 0.35 3.06 -2.91
C SER A 169 0.08 4.57 -3.09
N PRO A 170 0.67 5.47 -2.26
CA PRO A 170 0.70 6.90 -2.55
C PRO A 170 1.74 7.23 -3.62
N SER A 171 2.17 6.25 -4.39
CA SER A 171 3.34 6.21 -5.26
C SER A 171 2.99 5.82 -6.69
N PHE A 172 4.01 5.70 -7.53
CA PHE A 172 3.86 5.08 -8.84
C PHE A 172 3.61 3.59 -8.69
N MET A 173 2.93 2.98 -9.67
CA MET A 173 2.68 1.53 -9.69
C MET A 173 3.53 0.83 -10.74
N GLY A 174 3.94 -0.40 -10.45
CA GLY A 174 4.66 -1.24 -11.37
C GLY A 174 3.83 -1.65 -12.59
N PHE A 175 4.48 -1.92 -13.73
CA PHE A 175 3.81 -2.45 -14.93
C PHE A 175 3.28 -3.86 -14.67
N ALA A 176 4.10 -4.73 -14.10
CA ALA A 176 3.70 -6.08 -13.68
C ALA A 176 2.96 -6.02 -12.34
N HIS A 177 1.67 -5.74 -12.37
CA HIS A 177 0.85 -5.59 -11.15
C HIS A 177 -0.35 -6.54 -11.08
N GLY A 178 -0.38 -7.61 -11.88
CA GLY A 178 -1.45 -8.60 -11.82
C GLY A 178 -2.78 -8.11 -12.38
N TYR A 179 -2.75 -7.48 -13.54
CA TYR A 179 -3.96 -7.08 -14.27
C TYR A 179 -4.68 -8.28 -14.89
N HIS A 180 -5.90 -8.09 -15.38
CA HIS A 180 -6.70 -9.17 -15.95
C HIS A 180 -6.07 -9.75 -17.23
N HIS A 181 -5.80 -11.07 -17.24
CA HIS A 181 -5.32 -11.80 -18.42
C HIS A 181 -4.12 -11.14 -19.12
N GLU A 182 -3.08 -10.81 -18.38
CA GLU A 182 -1.84 -10.28 -18.93
C GLU A 182 -1.28 -11.18 -20.05
N LYS A 183 -0.86 -10.56 -21.13
CA LYS A 183 -0.32 -11.24 -22.31
C LYS A 183 1.01 -10.62 -22.69
N ASP A 184 2.05 -11.38 -22.59
CA ASP A 184 3.39 -11.05 -23.05
C ASP A 184 3.94 -12.18 -23.95
N GLY A 185 4.27 -11.86 -25.18
CA GLY A 185 4.92 -12.78 -26.12
C GLY A 185 6.39 -12.43 -26.33
N VAL A 186 6.90 -11.37 -25.72
CA VAL A 186 8.30 -10.91 -25.80
C VAL A 186 9.18 -11.59 -24.77
N GLY A 187 8.63 -11.84 -23.58
CA GLY A 187 9.36 -12.33 -22.42
C GLY A 187 10.17 -11.19 -21.77
N LEU A 188 9.48 -10.18 -21.27
CA LEU A 188 10.08 -9.01 -20.64
C LEU A 188 10.98 -9.41 -19.47
N MET A 189 12.15 -8.80 -19.39
CA MET A 189 13.00 -8.90 -18.21
C MET A 189 12.46 -7.97 -17.11
N PRO A 190 12.76 -8.21 -15.81
CA PRO A 190 12.28 -7.35 -14.73
C PRO A 190 12.62 -5.86 -14.91
N GLU A 191 13.76 -5.53 -15.49
CA GLU A 191 14.12 -4.16 -15.83
C GLU A 191 13.27 -3.56 -16.95
N ASP A 192 12.83 -4.38 -17.94
CA ASP A 192 11.94 -3.90 -19.01
C ASP A 192 10.56 -3.57 -18.44
N GLU A 193 10.02 -4.40 -17.54
CA GLU A 193 8.78 -4.13 -16.80
C GLU A 193 8.88 -2.85 -15.97
N PHE A 194 10.01 -2.67 -15.28
CA PHE A 194 10.28 -1.43 -14.54
C PHE A 194 10.33 -0.21 -15.45
N LEU A 195 11.02 -0.29 -16.60
CA LEU A 195 11.09 0.80 -17.56
C LEU A 195 9.73 1.16 -18.16
N LEU A 196 8.85 0.17 -18.39
CA LEU A 196 7.48 0.38 -18.82
C LEU A 196 6.60 1.01 -17.72
N SER A 197 6.96 0.86 -16.46
CA SER A 197 6.26 1.50 -15.34
C SER A 197 6.59 2.98 -15.16
N LEU A 198 7.68 3.47 -15.77
CA LEU A 198 8.13 4.85 -15.60
C LEU A 198 7.14 5.83 -16.24
N CYS A 199 6.68 6.78 -15.43
CA CYS A 199 5.73 7.77 -15.89
C CYS A 199 6.41 8.98 -16.55
N PHE A 200 6.00 9.29 -17.78
CA PHE A 200 6.41 10.46 -18.55
C PHE A 200 5.23 11.33 -18.99
N CYS A 201 4.13 11.32 -18.20
CA CYS A 201 2.97 12.17 -18.47
C CYS A 201 3.36 13.68 -18.44
N PRO A 202 2.53 14.60 -19.00
CA PRO A 202 2.83 16.01 -19.02
C PRO A 202 3.15 16.61 -17.64
N ALA A 203 2.47 16.14 -16.57
CA ALA A 203 2.73 16.59 -15.20
C ALA A 203 4.13 16.18 -14.72
N CYS A 204 4.55 14.92 -14.95
CA CYS A 204 5.89 14.46 -14.61
C CYS A 204 6.97 15.22 -15.38
N LEU A 205 6.81 15.40 -16.69
CA LEU A 205 7.77 16.13 -17.52
C LEU A 205 7.90 17.60 -17.11
N THR A 206 6.79 18.24 -16.75
CA THR A 206 6.80 19.63 -16.28
C THR A 206 7.49 19.76 -14.92
N ARG A 207 7.15 18.89 -13.96
CA ARG A 207 7.76 18.93 -12.62
C ARG A 207 9.26 18.59 -12.66
N SER A 208 9.67 17.56 -13.42
CA SER A 208 11.09 17.21 -13.56
C SER A 208 11.89 18.36 -14.16
N LYS A 209 11.37 19.00 -15.22
CA LYS A 209 11.98 20.18 -15.82
C LYS A 209 12.13 21.35 -14.83
N SER A 210 11.10 21.60 -14.01
CA SER A 210 11.16 22.64 -12.97
C SER A 210 12.20 22.34 -11.89
N ALA A 211 12.52 21.06 -11.67
CA ALA A 211 13.58 20.61 -10.79
C ALA A 211 14.97 20.54 -11.47
N GLY A 212 15.10 20.97 -12.73
CA GLY A 212 16.34 20.94 -13.48
C GLY A 212 16.69 19.57 -14.08
N VAL A 213 15.74 18.64 -14.13
CA VAL A 213 15.93 17.28 -14.65
C VAL A 213 15.31 17.13 -16.05
N ASP A 214 16.10 16.65 -17.03
CA ASP A 214 15.63 16.42 -18.40
C ASP A 214 14.86 15.09 -18.54
N GLY A 215 13.59 15.11 -18.11
CA GLY A 215 12.69 13.96 -18.26
C GLY A 215 12.43 13.57 -19.73
N THR A 216 12.63 14.50 -20.68
CA THR A 216 12.49 14.21 -22.11
C THR A 216 13.65 13.37 -22.63
N ALA A 217 14.86 13.63 -22.18
CA ALA A 217 16.03 12.80 -22.49
C ALA A 217 15.87 11.41 -21.88
N ALA A 218 15.49 11.30 -20.60
CA ALA A 218 15.20 10.02 -19.96
C ALA A 218 14.12 9.22 -20.72
N ARG A 219 13.01 9.87 -21.13
CA ARG A 219 11.95 9.26 -21.95
C ARG A 219 12.51 8.68 -23.25
N ARG A 220 13.38 9.40 -23.95
CA ARG A 220 13.98 8.89 -25.21
C ARG A 220 14.83 7.66 -24.97
N THR A 221 15.66 7.63 -23.93
CA THR A 221 16.48 6.49 -23.55
C THR A 221 15.60 5.26 -23.27
N VAL A 222 14.57 5.40 -22.43
CA VAL A 222 13.65 4.33 -22.11
C VAL A 222 12.90 3.84 -23.35
N ARG A 223 12.41 4.75 -24.18
CA ARG A 223 11.71 4.41 -25.42
C ARG A 223 12.58 3.57 -26.37
N ASN A 224 13.84 3.99 -26.55
CA ASN A 224 14.76 3.25 -27.41
C ASN A 224 15.05 1.84 -26.85
N TRP A 225 15.26 1.73 -25.55
CA TRP A 225 15.55 0.45 -24.91
C TRP A 225 14.39 -0.53 -25.02
N ILE A 226 13.17 -0.09 -24.77
CA ILE A 226 11.99 -0.93 -24.90
C ILE A 226 11.73 -1.30 -26.38
N ALA A 227 11.93 -0.36 -27.32
CA ALA A 227 11.81 -0.67 -28.74
C ALA A 227 12.80 -1.79 -29.15
N GLU A 228 14.08 -1.71 -28.73
CA GLU A 228 15.06 -2.75 -28.96
C GLU A 228 14.66 -4.10 -28.31
N THR A 229 14.10 -4.09 -27.10
CA THR A 229 13.62 -5.30 -26.42
C THR A 229 12.51 -5.96 -27.24
N CYS A 230 11.57 -5.17 -27.78
CA CYS A 230 10.46 -5.69 -28.59
C CYS A 230 10.89 -6.29 -29.94
N GLU A 231 12.07 -5.97 -30.44
CA GLU A 231 12.62 -6.51 -31.69
C GLU A 231 13.46 -7.80 -31.51
N ARG A 232 13.80 -8.13 -30.26
CA ARG A 232 14.65 -9.30 -29.97
C ARG A 232 13.86 -10.59 -30.08
N ALA A 233 14.49 -11.60 -30.68
CA ALA A 233 13.92 -12.96 -30.74
C ALA A 233 13.94 -13.68 -29.38
N THR A 234 14.84 -13.28 -28.48
CA THR A 234 14.99 -13.85 -27.14
C THR A 234 15.27 -12.74 -26.13
N PRO A 235 14.71 -12.82 -24.91
CA PRO A 235 15.01 -11.84 -23.88
C PRO A 235 16.49 -11.86 -23.49
N ALA A 236 17.01 -10.70 -23.12
CA ALA A 236 18.38 -10.56 -22.63
C ALA A 236 18.46 -9.41 -21.61
N PRO A 237 19.10 -9.61 -20.45
CA PRO A 237 19.23 -8.58 -19.43
C PRO A 237 20.06 -7.40 -19.98
N ARG A 238 19.60 -6.20 -19.69
CA ARG A 238 20.28 -4.95 -20.02
C ARG A 238 21.02 -4.37 -18.82
N VAL A 239 20.45 -4.56 -17.66
CA VAL A 239 20.94 -4.01 -16.39
C VAL A 239 21.34 -5.15 -15.46
N ALA A 240 22.64 -5.22 -15.13
CA ALA A 240 23.15 -6.29 -14.26
C ALA A 240 22.58 -6.16 -12.84
N ASN A 241 22.27 -7.30 -12.23
CA ASN A 241 21.78 -7.40 -10.84
C ASN A 241 20.50 -6.61 -10.56
N PHE A 242 19.65 -6.37 -11.52
CA PHE A 242 18.36 -5.75 -11.30
C PHE A 242 17.38 -6.72 -10.59
N PRO A 243 16.56 -6.28 -9.61
CA PRO A 243 16.54 -4.96 -8.98
C PRO A 243 17.50 -4.82 -7.78
N ALA A 244 18.22 -5.89 -7.39
CA ALA A 244 19.03 -5.93 -6.18
C ALA A 244 20.18 -4.88 -6.16
N GLY A 245 20.71 -4.53 -7.34
CA GLY A 245 21.71 -3.47 -7.48
C GLY A 245 21.18 -2.06 -7.21
N GLY A 246 19.85 -1.90 -7.12
CA GLY A 246 19.21 -0.61 -6.86
C GLY A 246 19.45 0.41 -7.95
N LEU A 247 19.19 1.67 -7.64
CA LEU A 247 19.37 2.80 -8.56
C LEU A 247 20.79 2.96 -9.10
N LYS A 248 21.80 2.51 -8.36
CA LYS A 248 23.22 2.61 -8.79
C LYS A 248 23.49 1.92 -10.12
N THR A 249 22.71 0.94 -10.50
CA THR A 249 22.83 0.24 -11.79
C THR A 249 22.56 1.16 -12.99
N PHE A 250 21.87 2.28 -12.77
CA PHE A 250 21.57 3.26 -13.82
C PHE A 250 22.56 4.44 -13.89
N GLN A 251 23.55 4.51 -12.99
CA GLN A 251 24.56 5.61 -12.99
C GLN A 251 25.30 5.77 -14.33
N PRO A 252 25.56 4.72 -15.14
CA PRO A 252 26.15 4.91 -16.47
C PRO A 252 25.26 5.67 -17.47
N TYR A 253 24.00 5.94 -17.13
CA TYR A 253 23.00 6.61 -17.98
C TYR A 253 22.46 7.83 -17.23
N PRO A 254 23.21 8.95 -17.21
CA PRO A 254 22.97 10.06 -16.27
C PRO A 254 21.58 10.66 -16.40
N GLU A 255 21.05 10.89 -17.60
CA GLU A 255 19.71 11.43 -17.79
C GLU A 255 18.60 10.53 -17.21
N LEU A 256 18.75 9.20 -17.33
CA LEU A 256 17.82 8.25 -16.74
C LEU A 256 18.00 8.17 -15.22
N TYR A 257 19.25 8.11 -14.76
CA TYR A 257 19.57 8.09 -13.34
C TYR A 257 19.01 9.32 -12.60
N ASP A 258 19.23 10.53 -13.15
CA ASP A 258 18.71 11.77 -12.57
C ASP A 258 17.17 11.78 -12.53
N TYR A 259 16.52 11.26 -13.57
CA TYR A 259 15.07 11.13 -13.59
C TYR A 259 14.55 10.12 -12.55
N LEU A 260 15.22 9.00 -12.38
CA LEU A 260 14.88 8.01 -11.35
C LEU A 260 15.07 8.57 -9.94
N MET A 261 16.12 9.34 -9.69
CA MET A 261 16.34 10.04 -8.42
C MET A 261 15.27 11.11 -8.17
N TRP A 262 14.88 11.85 -9.21
CA TRP A 262 13.82 12.86 -9.11
C TRP A 262 12.45 12.23 -8.75
N ARG A 263 12.16 11.01 -9.18
CA ARG A 263 10.86 10.35 -8.91
C ARG A 263 10.50 10.23 -7.44
N PHE A 264 11.46 10.31 -6.54
CA PHE A 264 11.19 10.35 -5.10
C PHE A 264 10.48 11.64 -4.65
N GLU A 265 10.71 12.74 -5.34
CA GLU A 265 10.14 14.05 -4.97
C GLU A 265 8.62 14.08 -5.06
N PRO A 266 7.96 13.72 -6.19
CA PRO A 266 6.51 13.77 -6.29
C PRO A 266 5.80 12.86 -5.26
N VAL A 267 6.38 11.72 -4.93
CA VAL A 267 5.82 10.81 -3.92
C VAL A 267 5.99 11.42 -2.51
N THR A 268 7.19 11.82 -2.15
CA THR A 268 7.47 12.39 -0.82
C THR A 268 6.65 13.65 -0.57
N SER A 269 6.57 14.55 -1.57
CA SER A 269 5.80 15.79 -1.44
C SER A 269 4.28 15.53 -1.37
N LEU A 270 3.75 14.52 -2.07
CA LEU A 270 2.35 14.13 -1.94
C LEU A 270 2.04 13.62 -0.52
N VAL A 271 2.90 12.77 0.02
CA VAL A 271 2.73 12.26 1.39
C VAL A 271 2.83 13.38 2.43
N ALA A 272 3.72 14.36 2.21
CA ALA A 272 3.79 15.56 3.04
C ALA A 272 2.48 16.38 3.01
N GLU A 273 1.90 16.60 1.82
CA GLU A 273 0.59 17.27 1.67
C GLU A 273 -0.54 16.50 2.35
N ILE A 274 -0.53 15.15 2.24
CA ILE A 274 -1.48 14.29 2.96
C ILE A 274 -1.36 14.52 4.47
N ARG A 275 -0.13 14.47 5.02
CA ARG A 275 0.10 14.65 6.46
C ARG A 275 -0.32 16.02 6.94
N GLU A 276 -0.05 17.07 6.17
CA GLU A 276 -0.41 18.46 6.50
C GLU A 276 -1.94 18.66 6.59
N ARG A 277 -2.70 18.05 5.67
CA ARG A 277 -4.16 18.17 5.64
C ARG A 277 -4.88 17.23 6.61
N ALA A 278 -4.26 16.14 6.99
CA ALA A 278 -4.82 15.18 7.93
C ALA A 278 -5.08 15.80 9.31
N ASN A 279 -5.96 15.17 10.10
CA ASN A 279 -6.13 15.55 11.51
C ASN A 279 -4.80 15.34 12.26
N PRO A 280 -4.30 16.34 13.00
CA PRO A 280 -3.01 16.24 13.69
C PRO A 280 -2.96 15.14 14.77
N THR A 281 -4.10 14.71 15.32
CA THR A 281 -4.18 13.66 16.33
C THR A 281 -4.13 12.25 15.75
N THR A 282 -4.45 12.07 14.46
CA THR A 282 -4.34 10.79 13.76
C THR A 282 -2.91 10.56 13.27
N LYS A 283 -2.33 9.43 13.58
CA LYS A 283 -1.02 9.06 13.02
C LYS A 283 -1.14 8.70 11.54
N ILE A 284 -0.20 9.16 10.74
CA ILE A 284 -0.10 8.82 9.31
C ILE A 284 1.18 8.01 9.11
N VAL A 285 1.04 6.77 8.69
CA VAL A 285 2.16 5.88 8.37
C VAL A 285 2.07 5.41 6.93
N PHE A 286 3.21 5.08 6.32
CA PHE A 286 3.21 4.48 4.99
C PHE A 286 3.45 2.97 5.07
N ILE A 287 2.86 2.22 4.14
CA ILE A 287 3.13 0.80 3.97
C ILE A 287 4.30 0.68 3.00
N ASP A 288 5.39 0.05 3.46
CA ASP A 288 6.62 -0.14 2.69
C ASP A 288 6.78 -1.61 2.28
N PHE A 289 7.07 -1.80 0.98
CA PHE A 289 7.36 -3.10 0.40
C PHE A 289 8.85 -3.19 0.04
N LYS A 290 9.37 -4.41 -0.04
CA LYS A 290 10.75 -4.63 -0.47
C LYS A 290 10.99 -3.98 -1.85
N SER A 291 12.08 -3.24 -1.97
CA SER A 291 12.47 -2.52 -3.19
C SER A 291 11.50 -1.39 -3.61
N SER A 292 10.90 -0.70 -2.65
CA SER A 292 9.95 0.41 -2.87
C SER A 292 10.50 1.59 -3.71
N TRP A 293 11.84 1.66 -3.93
CA TRP A 293 12.46 2.59 -4.87
C TRP A 293 11.93 2.42 -6.31
N LEU A 294 11.50 1.21 -6.69
CA LEU A 294 10.87 0.93 -7.99
C LEU A 294 9.60 1.76 -8.19
N ASP A 295 8.87 2.00 -7.12
CA ASP A 295 7.62 2.78 -7.11
C ASP A 295 7.85 4.27 -6.79
N GLY A 296 9.11 4.70 -6.73
CA GLY A 296 9.47 6.08 -6.41
C GLY A 296 9.35 6.42 -4.92
N CYS A 297 9.44 5.42 -4.04
CA CYS A 297 9.48 5.62 -2.60
C CYS A 297 10.92 5.67 -2.08
N ASP A 298 11.23 6.70 -1.30
CA ASP A 298 12.43 6.78 -0.47
C ASP A 298 12.00 6.69 0.99
N PRO A 299 12.19 5.54 1.68
CA PRO A 299 11.76 5.37 3.06
C PRO A 299 12.36 6.40 4.03
N ALA A 300 13.58 6.87 3.78
CA ALA A 300 14.21 7.89 4.61
C ALA A 300 13.55 9.27 4.44
N ALA A 301 13.18 9.63 3.22
CA ALA A 301 12.46 10.86 2.94
C ALA A 301 11.01 10.80 3.44
N LEU A 302 10.33 9.67 3.20
CA LEU A 302 8.96 9.43 3.69
C LEU A 302 8.88 9.45 5.22
N GLY A 303 9.85 8.85 5.92
CA GLY A 303 9.93 8.87 7.37
C GLY A 303 10.02 10.28 7.98
N LYS A 304 10.53 11.27 7.24
CA LYS A 304 10.57 12.67 7.70
C LYS A 304 9.20 13.36 7.65
N VAL A 305 8.33 12.93 6.76
CA VAL A 305 7.02 13.56 6.51
C VAL A 305 5.83 12.73 7.03
N THR A 306 6.09 11.57 7.64
CA THR A 306 5.08 10.69 8.25
C THR A 306 5.38 10.46 9.73
N ASP A 307 4.45 9.80 10.42
CA ASP A 307 4.61 9.38 11.82
C ASP A 307 5.29 8.01 11.94
N GLY A 308 5.52 7.30 10.82
CA GLY A 308 6.19 6.00 10.80
C GLY A 308 5.89 5.16 9.57
N ALA A 309 6.13 3.85 9.67
CA ALA A 309 5.92 2.89 8.58
C ALA A 309 5.43 1.53 9.09
N ILE A 310 4.81 0.77 8.17
CA ILE A 310 4.56 -0.66 8.31
C ILE A 310 5.37 -1.36 7.21
N LEU A 311 6.32 -2.22 7.60
CA LEU A 311 7.17 -2.97 6.69
C LEU A 311 6.50 -4.31 6.35
N CYS A 312 6.16 -4.54 5.10
CA CYS A 312 5.58 -5.81 4.65
C CYS A 312 6.66 -6.90 4.57
N ALA A 313 6.72 -7.74 5.58
CA ALA A 313 7.66 -8.87 5.72
C ALA A 313 7.08 -10.19 5.16
N TYR A 314 6.39 -10.11 4.01
CA TYR A 314 5.78 -11.27 3.38
C TYR A 314 6.84 -12.24 2.85
N THR A 315 6.62 -13.54 3.03
CA THR A 315 7.51 -14.63 2.56
C THR A 315 8.93 -14.62 3.15
N MET A 316 9.16 -13.91 4.25
CA MET A 316 10.47 -13.76 4.88
C MET A 316 10.68 -14.77 6.01
N THR A 317 11.90 -15.26 6.13
CA THR A 317 12.36 -16.01 7.31
C THR A 317 12.49 -15.09 8.53
N PRO A 318 12.52 -15.61 9.77
CA PRO A 318 12.73 -14.78 10.97
C PRO A 318 14.00 -13.93 10.94
N ASP A 319 15.09 -14.45 10.36
CA ASP A 319 16.34 -13.69 10.21
C ASP A 319 16.18 -12.52 9.25
N GLU A 320 15.56 -12.74 8.08
CA GLU A 320 15.25 -11.68 7.11
C GLU A 320 14.30 -10.63 7.70
N VAL A 321 13.33 -11.04 8.53
CA VAL A 321 12.44 -10.12 9.28
C VAL A 321 13.27 -9.24 10.24
N SER A 322 14.19 -9.85 11.00
CA SER A 322 15.07 -9.10 11.90
C SER A 322 15.91 -8.08 11.16
N GLU A 323 16.50 -8.46 10.03
CA GLU A 323 17.30 -7.56 9.19
C GLU A 323 16.46 -6.41 8.63
N LEU A 324 15.27 -6.71 8.10
CA LEU A 324 14.34 -5.71 7.57
C LEU A 324 13.94 -4.68 8.63
N VAL A 325 13.52 -5.15 9.80
CA VAL A 325 13.06 -4.28 10.89
C VAL A 325 14.22 -3.46 11.46
N ALA A 326 15.39 -4.04 11.66
CA ALA A 326 16.57 -3.32 12.12
C ALA A 326 17.00 -2.23 11.12
N ALA A 327 16.97 -2.53 9.83
CA ALA A 327 17.23 -1.54 8.77
C ALA A 327 16.18 -0.43 8.75
N GLY A 328 14.90 -0.77 8.85
CA GLY A 328 13.80 0.19 8.95
C GLY A 328 13.93 1.09 10.18
N ARG A 329 14.24 0.52 11.34
CA ARG A 329 14.47 1.28 12.58
C ARG A 329 15.67 2.24 12.46
N LYS A 330 16.74 1.80 11.80
CA LYS A 330 17.90 2.65 11.53
C LYS A 330 17.53 3.81 10.58
N THR A 331 16.71 3.57 9.60
CA THR A 331 16.27 4.57 8.60
C THR A 331 15.32 5.59 9.18
N LEU A 332 14.32 5.15 9.96
CA LEU A 332 13.27 6.00 10.50
C LEU A 332 13.65 6.71 11.81
N GLY A 333 14.55 6.09 12.60
CA GLY A 333 14.86 6.56 13.96
C GLY A 333 13.94 5.95 15.02
N ARG A 334 14.25 6.22 16.30
CA ARG A 334 13.52 5.63 17.44
C ARG A 334 12.20 6.30 17.75
N ASP A 335 12.03 7.54 17.34
CA ASP A 335 10.83 8.37 17.63
C ASP A 335 9.67 8.10 16.68
N LYS A 336 9.91 7.37 15.60
CA LYS A 336 8.90 7.03 14.60
C LYS A 336 8.29 5.66 14.89
N PHE A 337 6.99 5.55 14.65
CA PHE A 337 6.29 4.26 14.70
C PHE A 337 6.82 3.31 13.62
N LEU A 338 7.07 2.07 14.00
CA LEU A 338 7.49 1.01 13.08
C LEU A 338 6.77 -0.27 13.41
N ALA A 339 6.00 -0.81 12.46
CA ALA A 339 5.39 -2.13 12.57
C ALA A 339 5.86 -3.05 11.45
N ALA A 340 5.71 -4.36 11.67
CA ALA A 340 5.92 -5.38 10.67
C ALA A 340 4.58 -5.99 10.24
N GLY A 341 4.36 -6.15 8.93
CA GLY A 341 3.18 -6.78 8.35
C GLY A 341 3.45 -8.22 7.93
N PHE A 342 2.61 -9.17 8.36
CA PHE A 342 2.74 -10.59 8.03
C PHE A 342 1.49 -11.14 7.36
N ARG A 343 1.66 -11.94 6.31
CA ARG A 343 0.58 -12.79 5.80
C ARG A 343 0.40 -13.99 6.71
N VAL A 344 -0.85 -14.34 7.00
CA VAL A 344 -1.21 -15.57 7.72
C VAL A 344 -1.70 -16.62 6.71
N PHE A 345 -1.04 -16.69 5.56
CA PHE A 345 -1.43 -17.54 4.42
C PHE A 345 -0.58 -18.80 4.32
N TYR A 346 -1.21 -19.89 3.87
CA TYR A 346 -0.50 -21.08 3.43
C TYR A 346 -0.09 -20.90 1.94
N PRO A 347 1.09 -21.30 1.53
CA PRO A 347 2.14 -22.03 2.28
C PRO A 347 3.19 -21.13 2.97
N GLU A 348 3.02 -19.83 3.01
CA GLU A 348 3.99 -18.88 3.60
C GLU A 348 4.15 -19.11 5.10
N VAL A 349 3.03 -19.33 5.79
CA VAL A 349 2.98 -19.72 7.20
C VAL A 349 2.33 -21.11 7.29
N ARG A 350 3.06 -22.09 7.79
CA ARG A 350 2.65 -23.51 7.81
C ARG A 350 2.21 -23.99 9.18
N SER A 351 2.65 -23.27 10.22
CA SER A 351 2.38 -23.62 11.62
C SER A 351 2.25 -22.34 12.48
N PRO A 352 1.66 -22.43 13.68
CA PRO A 352 1.71 -21.34 14.64
C PRO A 352 3.14 -20.99 15.05
N GLU A 353 4.07 -21.94 15.07
CA GLU A 353 5.48 -21.73 15.39
C GLU A 353 6.18 -20.83 14.38
N ASP A 354 5.89 -20.96 13.08
CA ASP A 354 6.42 -20.08 12.04
C ASP A 354 5.99 -18.62 12.28
N LEU A 355 4.70 -18.41 12.55
CA LEU A 355 4.17 -17.06 12.80
C LEU A 355 4.72 -16.45 14.10
N LYS A 356 4.84 -17.28 15.15
CA LYS A 356 5.49 -16.88 16.42
C LYS A 356 6.93 -16.44 16.21
N ALA A 357 7.70 -17.22 15.44
CA ALA A 357 9.10 -16.92 15.19
C ALA A 357 9.26 -15.60 14.41
N GLN A 358 8.46 -15.37 13.36
CA GLN A 358 8.47 -14.14 12.59
C GLN A 358 8.05 -12.93 13.45
N ALA A 359 6.97 -13.05 14.22
CA ALA A 359 6.49 -11.99 15.10
C ALA A 359 7.51 -11.63 16.21
N SER A 360 8.09 -12.65 16.85
CA SER A 360 9.12 -12.46 17.86
C SER A 360 10.38 -11.79 17.30
N ALA A 361 10.81 -12.19 16.11
CA ALA A 361 11.94 -11.59 15.41
C ALA A 361 11.71 -10.09 15.15
N ALA A 362 10.51 -9.69 14.69
CA ALA A 362 10.19 -8.30 14.46
C ALA A 362 10.25 -7.45 15.74
N ILE A 363 9.62 -7.90 16.81
CA ILE A 363 9.61 -7.15 18.09
C ILE A 363 11.02 -7.08 18.68
N SER A 364 11.77 -8.18 18.68
CA SER A 364 13.16 -8.20 19.17
C SER A 364 14.09 -7.28 18.36
N ALA A 365 13.82 -7.10 17.07
CA ALA A 365 14.57 -6.17 16.21
C ALA A 365 14.13 -4.70 16.33
N GLY A 366 13.12 -4.41 17.15
CA GLY A 366 12.69 -3.05 17.50
C GLY A 366 11.42 -2.56 16.81
N ALA A 367 10.53 -3.44 16.34
CA ALA A 367 9.19 -3.04 15.92
C ALA A 367 8.33 -2.65 17.13
N ASP A 368 7.47 -1.62 16.96
CA ASP A 368 6.51 -1.16 17.95
C ASP A 368 5.17 -1.93 17.85
N GLY A 369 5.01 -2.70 16.79
CA GLY A 369 3.78 -3.44 16.54
C GLY A 369 3.85 -4.43 15.38
N ILE A 370 2.73 -5.14 15.24
CA ILE A 370 2.53 -6.15 14.19
C ILE A 370 1.16 -5.93 13.55
N ASN A 371 1.11 -6.08 12.23
CA ASN A 371 -0.12 -6.08 11.47
C ASN A 371 -0.26 -7.41 10.70
N PHE A 372 -1.34 -8.15 10.93
CA PHE A 372 -1.59 -9.45 10.28
C PHE A 372 -2.49 -9.29 9.05
N TYR A 373 -2.17 -9.96 7.97
CA TYR A 373 -2.93 -9.98 6.73
C TYR A 373 -3.50 -11.36 6.46
N ASN A 374 -4.77 -11.58 6.33
CA ASN A 374 -5.96 -10.75 6.38
C ASN A 374 -7.11 -11.52 7.03
N TYR A 375 -7.98 -10.85 7.80
CA TYR A 375 -9.06 -11.46 8.58
C TYR A 375 -10.03 -12.31 7.77
N GLY A 376 -10.56 -11.79 6.67
CA GLY A 376 -11.58 -12.46 5.86
C GLY A 376 -11.03 -13.57 4.96
N LEU A 377 -9.70 -13.61 4.73
CA LEU A 377 -9.08 -14.53 3.79
C LEU A 377 -8.54 -15.82 4.43
N ILE A 378 -8.53 -15.90 5.76
CA ILE A 378 -8.00 -17.04 6.48
C ILE A 378 -9.09 -17.90 7.10
N PRO A 379 -8.89 -19.22 7.25
CA PRO A 379 -9.75 -20.07 8.05
C PRO A 379 -9.78 -19.63 9.52
N ALA A 380 -10.90 -19.80 10.20
CA ALA A 380 -11.06 -19.41 11.61
C ALA A 380 -10.00 -20.02 12.55
N ALA A 381 -9.53 -21.25 12.26
CA ALA A 381 -8.48 -21.90 13.04
C ALA A 381 -7.13 -21.13 13.05
N ARG A 382 -6.88 -20.26 12.06
CA ARG A 382 -5.64 -19.46 12.05
C ARG A 382 -5.68 -18.25 12.96
N LEU A 383 -6.84 -17.87 13.49
CA LEU A 383 -6.90 -16.88 14.56
C LEU A 383 -6.20 -17.38 15.84
N ASP A 384 -6.20 -18.70 16.07
CA ASP A 384 -5.47 -19.31 17.19
C ASP A 384 -3.94 -19.25 16.95
N TRP A 385 -3.48 -19.25 15.68
CA TRP A 385 -2.06 -19.01 15.33
C TRP A 385 -1.67 -17.55 15.59
N VAL A 386 -2.56 -16.62 15.26
CA VAL A 386 -2.37 -15.19 15.57
C VAL A 386 -2.29 -15.02 17.08
N LYS A 387 -3.19 -15.64 17.86
CA LYS A 387 -3.14 -15.62 19.33
C LYS A 387 -1.80 -16.10 19.87
N ALA A 388 -1.33 -17.25 19.37
CA ALA A 388 -0.03 -17.79 19.77
C ALA A 388 1.15 -16.84 19.48
N ALA A 389 1.10 -16.12 18.34
CA ALA A 389 2.10 -15.11 18.01
C ALA A 389 1.99 -13.88 18.92
N VAL A 390 0.76 -13.41 19.21
CA VAL A 390 0.48 -12.31 20.14
C VAL A 390 1.00 -12.63 21.54
N ASP A 391 0.73 -13.83 22.06
CA ASP A 391 1.21 -14.24 23.39
C ASP A 391 2.74 -14.28 23.45
N ALA A 392 3.39 -14.76 22.38
CA ALA A 392 4.85 -14.80 22.31
C ALA A 392 5.48 -13.41 22.34
N VAL A 393 4.90 -12.43 21.63
CA VAL A 393 5.45 -11.06 21.62
C VAL A 393 5.18 -10.32 22.94
N HIS A 394 4.07 -10.59 23.64
CA HIS A 394 3.85 -10.06 24.99
C HIS A 394 4.94 -10.52 25.96
N SER A 395 5.32 -11.81 25.88
CA SER A 395 6.38 -12.37 26.75
C SER A 395 7.80 -11.81 26.47
N ILE A 396 8.01 -11.09 25.36
CA ILE A 396 9.29 -10.42 25.07
C ILE A 396 9.35 -9.03 25.72
N VAL A 397 8.19 -8.38 25.89
CA VAL A 397 8.11 -6.98 26.35
C VAL A 397 7.93 -6.89 27.88
N GLU A 398 7.42 -7.96 28.51
CA GLU A 398 7.43 -8.13 29.96
C GLU A 398 8.85 -8.39 30.51
#